data_b0b24efc624e6c2861f8a90d48df89e6
#
_entry.id   b0b24efc624e6c2861f8a90d48df89e6
#
_cell.length_a   1.000
_cell.length_b   1.000
_cell.length_c   1.000
_cell.angle_alpha   90.00
_cell.angle_beta   90.00
_cell.angle_gamma   90.00
#
_symmetry.space_group_name_H-M   'P 1'
#
loop_
_entity.id
_entity.type
_entity.pdbx_description
1 polymer ?
#
loop_
_entity_poly.entity_id
_entity_poly.type
_entity_poly.pdbx_seq_one_letter_code
_entity_poly.pdbx_strand_id
1 'polypeptide(L)'
;MKGLMILVVFLTLVNIVYANNFLTIYNNNLALYRTNIELELQSGVQFYSIENIPTNIVTESVTFIPRNRNVQLFAQSFEYDLANTQRMMQRYIGQNIRLVTDQGQFTGKLIFNDGANYGLLNEATNELNIVSASKVNNVLLSEMPQDFFLRPTLRWQLSADRAGRYQAELSYLTRGIEWRATYNAILGNNDFTLNSWVTINNRSGKDFKDVNLKLIAGDVQTQVPTQRRMDMTERFSVQAATIPVFEERAFSDFRIYTLDQRADIDNNQEKQLRLYPLKNVRYTRRYEYIVGGNSVDVFINFRNSTANGLGVPLPSGNVNFYEIDESDNTPQFVGVARIGNTSLNQEVNLRIGSAFDVIAETIVANTSSQDRRRDTDYQINLTNNKAEAVEVEVIRSNRGTNVEILNPSISFDRRDASTFVFRVRVPAGGTQSITFRERVSW
;
A
#
# COMPACT_ATOMS: atom_id res chain seq x y z
N MET A 1 70.89 10.59 -30.79
CA MET A 1 69.51 10.93 -31.16
C MET A 1 68.60 10.07 -30.31
N LYS A 2 67.97 10.64 -29.25
CA LYS A 2 67.05 9.93 -28.37
C LYS A 2 65.62 10.27 -28.84
N GLY A 3 64.94 9.25 -29.39
CA GLY A 3 63.54 9.40 -29.82
C GLY A 3 62.62 9.41 -28.62
N LEU A 4 61.85 10.49 -28.45
CA LEU A 4 60.80 10.66 -27.46
C LEU A 4 59.50 10.01 -27.95
N MET A 5 59.09 8.88 -27.39
CA MET A 5 57.87 8.18 -27.70
C MET A 5 56.72 8.84 -26.88
N ILE A 6 55.86 9.65 -27.55
CA ILE A 6 54.69 10.25 -26.96
C ILE A 6 53.59 9.18 -26.89
N LEU A 7 53.27 8.72 -25.67
CA LEU A 7 52.13 7.83 -25.39
C LEU A 7 50.84 8.68 -25.35
N VAL A 8 50.06 8.64 -26.44
CA VAL A 8 48.71 9.27 -26.47
C VAL A 8 47.70 8.33 -25.79
N VAL A 9 47.35 8.65 -24.54
CA VAL A 9 46.29 7.95 -23.82
C VAL A 9 44.95 8.50 -24.35
N PHE A 10 44.25 7.69 -25.13
CA PHE A 10 42.86 7.96 -25.49
C PHE A 10 41.96 7.71 -24.27
N LEU A 11 41.56 8.79 -23.59
CA LEU A 11 40.52 8.76 -22.58
C LEU A 11 39.17 8.62 -23.27
N THR A 12 38.67 7.41 -23.42
CA THR A 12 37.29 7.17 -23.85
C THR A 12 36.35 7.62 -22.74
N LEU A 13 35.74 8.79 -22.91
CA LEU A 13 34.60 9.24 -22.11
C LEU A 13 33.43 8.28 -22.38
N VAL A 14 33.25 7.32 -21.50
CA VAL A 14 32.02 6.52 -21.43
C VAL A 14 30.92 7.47 -20.98
N ASN A 15 30.13 8.01 -21.90
CA ASN A 15 28.89 8.69 -21.58
C ASN A 15 27.94 7.63 -21.00
N ILE A 16 27.87 7.53 -19.68
CA ILE A 16 26.83 6.77 -18.99
C ILE A 16 25.52 7.55 -19.23
N VAL A 17 24.79 7.17 -20.23
CA VAL A 17 23.39 7.61 -20.41
C VAL A 17 22.61 6.98 -19.27
N TYR A 18 22.42 7.71 -18.19
CA TYR A 18 21.52 7.29 -17.13
C TYR A 18 20.13 7.12 -17.75
N ALA A 19 19.65 5.91 -17.79
CA ALA A 19 18.27 5.65 -18.14
C ALA A 19 17.39 6.45 -17.18
N ASN A 20 16.62 7.41 -17.68
CA ASN A 20 15.71 8.21 -16.88
C ASN A 20 14.48 7.35 -16.54
N ASN A 21 14.64 6.49 -15.52
CA ASN A 21 13.59 5.64 -15.00
C ASN A 21 12.74 6.44 -14.00
N PHE A 22 11.44 6.48 -14.22
CA PHE A 22 10.47 7.10 -13.31
C PHE A 22 9.47 6.05 -12.86
N LEU A 23 9.25 5.97 -11.55
CA LEU A 23 8.23 5.12 -10.96
C LEU A 23 7.32 5.98 -10.09
N THR A 24 6.05 6.07 -10.47
CA THR A 24 5.03 6.77 -9.70
C THR A 24 4.08 5.73 -9.11
N ILE A 25 4.05 5.60 -7.78
CA ILE A 25 3.23 4.60 -7.08
C ILE A 25 2.02 5.31 -6.46
N TYR A 26 0.85 4.74 -6.68
CA TYR A 26 -0.42 5.15 -6.09
C TYR A 26 -0.75 4.24 -4.89
N ASN A 27 -1.59 4.70 -3.98
CA ASN A 27 -1.95 3.91 -2.79
C ASN A 27 -3.07 2.87 -3.03
N ASN A 28 -3.50 2.68 -4.27
CA ASN A 28 -4.58 1.77 -4.69
C ASN A 28 -4.11 0.62 -5.59
N ASN A 29 -2.95 0.03 -5.30
CA ASN A 29 -2.40 -1.11 -6.05
C ASN A 29 -2.14 -0.79 -7.53
N LEU A 30 -1.60 0.39 -7.82
CA LEU A 30 -1.30 0.85 -9.16
C LEU A 30 0.02 1.61 -9.17
N ALA A 31 0.80 1.46 -10.23
CA ALA A 31 1.96 2.31 -10.49
C ALA A 31 2.09 2.62 -11.98
N LEU A 32 2.62 3.81 -12.27
CA LEU A 32 3.04 4.24 -13.60
C LEU A 32 4.56 4.14 -13.67
N TYR A 33 5.05 3.33 -14.58
CA TYR A 33 6.48 3.28 -14.93
C TYR A 33 6.71 3.96 -16.26
N ARG A 34 7.79 4.73 -16.35
CA ARG A 34 8.23 5.42 -17.57
C ARG A 34 9.75 5.35 -17.66
N THR A 35 10.25 5.01 -18.85
CA THR A 35 11.68 4.90 -19.14
C THR A 35 12.00 5.26 -20.56
N ASN A 36 13.24 5.70 -20.81
CA ASN A 36 13.78 5.80 -22.16
C ASN A 36 14.45 4.47 -22.53
N ILE A 37 14.15 4.00 -23.73
CA ILE A 37 14.73 2.78 -24.29
C ILE A 37 15.47 3.11 -25.60
N GLU A 38 16.51 2.34 -25.88
CA GLU A 38 17.22 2.35 -27.15
C GLU A 38 16.88 1.08 -27.92
N LEU A 39 16.49 1.25 -29.17
CA LEU A 39 16.11 0.18 -30.09
C LEU A 39 17.15 0.10 -31.20
N GLU A 40 17.70 -1.05 -31.46
CA GLU A 40 18.52 -1.32 -32.64
C GLU A 40 17.64 -1.99 -33.70
N LEU A 41 17.31 -1.25 -34.78
CA LEU A 41 16.36 -1.67 -35.79
C LEU A 41 17.05 -1.79 -37.15
N GLN A 42 16.61 -2.78 -37.94
CA GLN A 42 16.92 -2.88 -39.38
C GLN A 42 15.93 -2.05 -40.18
N SER A 43 16.22 -1.80 -41.46
CA SER A 43 15.27 -1.17 -42.37
C SER A 43 14.10 -2.12 -42.67
N GLY A 44 12.88 -1.59 -42.69
CA GLY A 44 11.66 -2.34 -42.99
C GLY A 44 10.91 -2.81 -41.73
N VAL A 45 9.96 -3.72 -41.92
CA VAL A 45 9.09 -4.26 -40.87
C VAL A 45 9.77 -5.43 -40.16
N GLN A 46 9.77 -5.38 -38.85
CA GLN A 46 10.40 -6.39 -37.99
C GLN A 46 9.70 -6.55 -36.66
N PHE A 47 9.95 -7.66 -35.95
CA PHE A 47 9.54 -7.84 -34.58
C PHE A 47 10.66 -7.41 -33.62
N TYR A 48 10.29 -6.72 -32.56
CA TYR A 48 11.18 -6.31 -31.48
C TYR A 48 10.57 -6.71 -30.13
N SER A 49 11.38 -7.31 -29.26
CA SER A 49 10.92 -7.83 -27.97
C SER A 49 11.61 -7.09 -26.83
N ILE A 50 10.82 -6.69 -25.83
CA ILE A 50 11.30 -6.10 -24.57
C ILE A 50 10.94 -7.05 -23.44
N GLU A 51 11.93 -7.66 -22.86
CA GLU A 51 11.82 -8.55 -21.72
C GLU A 51 11.77 -7.79 -20.39
N ASN A 52 11.52 -8.53 -19.31
CA ASN A 52 11.50 -7.99 -17.96
C ASN A 52 10.40 -6.93 -17.74
N ILE A 53 9.22 -7.21 -18.24
CA ILE A 53 8.00 -6.43 -18.04
C ILE A 53 7.26 -7.02 -16.83
N PRO A 54 6.54 -6.21 -16.01
CA PRO A 54 5.77 -6.73 -14.88
C PRO A 54 4.73 -7.75 -15.33
N THR A 55 4.53 -8.82 -14.56
CA THR A 55 3.46 -9.81 -14.81
C THR A 55 2.06 -9.21 -14.73
N ASN A 56 1.92 -8.15 -13.94
CA ASN A 56 0.64 -7.47 -13.68
C ASN A 56 0.49 -6.17 -14.47
N ILE A 57 1.13 -6.07 -15.65
CA ILE A 57 1.01 -4.91 -16.53
C ILE A 57 -0.46 -4.71 -16.98
N VAL A 58 -0.88 -3.46 -17.10
CA VAL A 58 -2.15 -3.08 -17.76
C VAL A 58 -1.84 -2.86 -19.24
N THR A 59 -2.10 -3.84 -20.05
CA THR A 59 -1.65 -3.89 -21.46
C THR A 59 -2.16 -2.72 -22.29
N GLU A 60 -3.38 -2.26 -22.02
CA GLU A 60 -4.02 -1.13 -22.72
C GLU A 60 -3.37 0.22 -22.37
N SER A 61 -2.58 0.28 -21.30
CA SER A 61 -1.88 1.49 -20.86
C SER A 61 -0.49 1.65 -21.49
N VAL A 62 -0.02 0.65 -22.21
CA VAL A 62 1.33 0.68 -22.80
C VAL A 62 1.39 1.77 -23.88
N THR A 63 2.29 2.71 -23.66
CA THR A 63 2.54 3.80 -24.60
C THR A 63 3.98 3.74 -25.08
N PHE A 64 4.16 3.73 -26.39
CA PHE A 64 5.44 3.78 -27.07
C PHE A 64 5.52 5.07 -27.89
N ILE A 65 6.47 5.93 -27.56
CA ILE A 65 6.66 7.23 -28.22
C ILE A 65 8.09 7.28 -28.78
N PRO A 66 8.27 7.00 -30.10
CA PRO A 66 9.58 7.15 -30.72
C PRO A 66 9.97 8.63 -30.78
N ARG A 67 11.22 8.95 -30.48
CA ARG A 67 11.73 10.33 -30.62
C ARG A 67 11.90 10.76 -32.08
N ASN A 68 12.02 9.79 -32.97
CA ASN A 68 12.17 10.01 -34.44
C ASN A 68 10.91 9.52 -35.15
N ARG A 69 10.39 10.32 -36.07
CA ARG A 69 9.20 10.00 -36.87
C ARG A 69 9.41 8.83 -37.85
N ASN A 70 10.63 8.33 -38.00
CA ASN A 70 11.02 7.27 -38.90
C ASN A 70 10.81 5.85 -38.33
N VAL A 71 10.21 5.74 -37.15
CA VAL A 71 9.82 4.47 -36.51
C VAL A 71 8.32 4.47 -36.30
N GLN A 72 7.65 3.42 -36.76
CA GLN A 72 6.21 3.25 -36.63
C GLN A 72 5.91 1.92 -35.94
N LEU A 73 4.97 1.95 -34.97
CA LEU A 73 4.44 0.77 -34.28
C LEU A 73 3.13 0.37 -34.95
N PHE A 74 3.03 -0.87 -35.44
CA PHE A 74 1.82 -1.41 -36.07
C PHE A 74 1.01 -2.31 -35.16
N ALA A 75 1.70 -3.12 -34.33
CA ALA A 75 1.04 -4.04 -33.43
C ALA A 75 1.90 -4.25 -32.17
N GLN A 76 1.22 -4.53 -31.07
CA GLN A 76 1.86 -4.96 -29.83
C GLN A 76 1.14 -6.17 -29.27
N SER A 77 1.91 -7.10 -28.70
CA SER A 77 1.40 -8.21 -27.89
C SER A 77 2.15 -8.29 -26.59
N PHE A 78 1.49 -8.82 -25.59
CA PHE A 78 2.07 -9.12 -24.28
C PHE A 78 2.13 -10.63 -24.12
N GLU A 79 3.35 -11.14 -24.15
CA GLU A 79 3.64 -12.56 -23.99
C GLU A 79 3.93 -12.87 -22.52
N TYR A 80 3.03 -13.58 -21.86
CA TYR A 80 3.12 -13.93 -20.44
C TYR A 80 3.02 -15.43 -20.18
N ASP A 81 3.20 -16.22 -21.24
CA ASP A 81 3.10 -17.68 -21.15
C ASP A 81 4.31 -18.25 -20.40
N LEU A 82 4.33 -17.95 -19.08
CA LEU A 82 5.43 -18.33 -18.21
C LEU A 82 5.50 -19.85 -18.04
N ALA A 83 6.74 -20.34 -18.10
CA ALA A 83 7.10 -21.74 -17.97
C ALA A 83 6.49 -22.41 -16.73
N ASN A 84 5.38 -23.08 -16.89
CA ASN A 84 5.00 -24.18 -16.02
C ASN A 84 4.89 -25.45 -16.83
N THR A 85 5.06 -26.59 -16.19
CA THR A 85 5.08 -27.90 -16.84
C THR A 85 3.82 -28.15 -17.68
N GLN A 86 2.65 -27.76 -17.21
CA GLN A 86 1.39 -27.98 -17.91
C GLN A 86 1.29 -27.18 -19.22
N ARG A 87 1.64 -25.90 -19.20
CA ARG A 87 1.64 -25.05 -20.40
C ARG A 87 2.72 -25.45 -21.37
N MET A 88 3.91 -25.84 -20.86
CA MET A 88 4.96 -26.37 -21.68
C MET A 88 4.48 -27.62 -22.42
N MET A 89 3.84 -28.56 -21.75
CA MET A 89 3.27 -29.76 -22.34
C MET A 89 2.21 -29.45 -23.41
N GLN A 90 1.36 -28.45 -23.18
CA GLN A 90 0.38 -28.02 -24.20
C GLN A 90 1.05 -27.55 -25.51
N ARG A 91 2.17 -26.85 -25.41
CA ARG A 91 2.95 -26.39 -26.60
C ARG A 91 3.64 -27.55 -27.32
N TYR A 92 3.91 -28.66 -26.60
CA TYR A 92 4.52 -29.85 -27.19
C TYR A 92 3.51 -30.85 -27.80
N ILE A 93 2.21 -30.59 -27.72
CA ILE A 93 1.23 -31.39 -28.45
C ILE A 93 1.55 -31.32 -29.95
N GLY A 94 1.70 -32.49 -30.56
CA GLY A 94 2.12 -32.64 -31.93
C GLY A 94 3.65 -32.69 -32.17
N GLN A 95 4.47 -32.54 -31.12
CA GLN A 95 5.93 -32.63 -31.17
C GLN A 95 6.43 -33.93 -30.55
N ASN A 96 7.65 -34.34 -30.91
CA ASN A 96 8.29 -35.50 -30.32
C ASN A 96 8.83 -35.21 -28.91
N ILE A 97 8.45 -36.04 -27.96
CA ILE A 97 8.97 -36.01 -26.56
C ILE A 97 9.45 -37.39 -26.16
N ARG A 98 10.22 -37.42 -25.06
CA ARG A 98 10.65 -38.65 -24.40
C ARG A 98 10.26 -38.64 -22.93
N LEU A 99 9.54 -39.65 -22.51
CA LEU A 99 9.19 -39.91 -21.11
C LEU A 99 10.13 -40.98 -20.53
N VAL A 100 10.69 -40.71 -19.35
CA VAL A 100 11.51 -41.68 -18.61
C VAL A 100 10.69 -42.17 -17.42
N THR A 101 10.52 -43.46 -17.31
CA THR A 101 9.80 -44.15 -16.24
C THR A 101 10.68 -45.27 -15.64
N ASP A 102 10.27 -45.84 -14.52
CA ASP A 102 10.96 -47.00 -13.93
C ASP A 102 10.91 -48.25 -14.83
N GLN A 103 9.99 -48.30 -15.78
CA GLN A 103 9.83 -49.41 -16.73
C GLN A 103 10.58 -49.22 -18.05
N GLY A 104 11.22 -48.06 -18.24
CA GLY A 104 11.96 -47.72 -19.46
C GLY A 104 11.62 -46.36 -20.02
N GLN A 105 12.00 -46.13 -21.27
CA GLN A 105 11.78 -44.86 -21.98
C GLN A 105 10.71 -45.05 -23.06
N PHE A 106 9.78 -44.09 -23.12
CA PHE A 106 8.77 -43.99 -24.15
C PHE A 106 9.08 -42.72 -25.00
N THR A 107 9.29 -42.90 -26.28
CA THR A 107 9.54 -41.83 -27.23
C THR A 107 8.44 -41.78 -28.27
N GLY A 108 7.89 -40.64 -28.58
CA GLY A 108 6.86 -40.48 -29.59
C GLY A 108 6.31 -39.06 -29.63
N LYS A 109 5.40 -38.87 -30.59
CA LYS A 109 4.68 -37.63 -30.76
C LYS A 109 3.62 -37.47 -29.68
N LEU A 110 3.68 -36.40 -28.88
CA LEU A 110 2.69 -36.10 -27.87
C LEU A 110 1.35 -35.76 -28.53
N ILE A 111 0.35 -36.58 -28.32
CA ILE A 111 -1.01 -36.37 -28.86
C ILE A 111 -1.87 -35.63 -27.87
N PHE A 112 -1.75 -35.96 -26.57
CA PHE A 112 -2.45 -35.29 -25.49
C PHE A 112 -1.69 -35.39 -24.15
N ASN A 113 -1.98 -34.43 -23.26
CA ASN A 113 -1.64 -34.47 -21.85
C ASN A 113 -2.84 -33.90 -21.09
N ASP A 114 -3.54 -34.75 -20.34
CA ASP A 114 -4.73 -34.41 -19.55
C ASP A 114 -4.41 -34.12 -18.07
N GLY A 115 -3.11 -34.09 -17.71
CA GLY A 115 -2.60 -33.91 -16.37
C GLY A 115 -2.46 -35.24 -15.58
N ALA A 116 -3.20 -36.28 -15.93
CA ALA A 116 -3.09 -37.59 -15.36
C ALA A 116 -2.31 -38.59 -16.26
N ASN A 117 -2.38 -38.41 -17.57
CA ASN A 117 -1.76 -39.29 -18.58
C ASN A 117 -1.11 -38.48 -19.72
N TYR A 118 -0.10 -39.10 -20.32
CA TYR A 118 0.54 -38.69 -21.57
C TYR A 118 0.17 -39.71 -22.66
N GLY A 119 -0.38 -39.23 -23.78
CA GLY A 119 -0.59 -40.02 -24.97
C GLY A 119 0.53 -39.82 -25.98
N LEU A 120 1.39 -40.82 -26.23
CA LEU A 120 2.49 -40.80 -27.15
C LEU A 120 2.22 -41.70 -28.37
N LEU A 121 2.18 -41.12 -29.58
CA LEU A 121 2.12 -41.86 -30.81
C LEU A 121 3.54 -42.23 -31.24
N ASN A 122 3.82 -43.51 -31.35
CA ASN A 122 5.01 -44.00 -32.03
C ASN A 122 4.74 -44.03 -33.53
N GLU A 123 5.28 -43.06 -34.27
CA GLU A 123 5.04 -42.93 -35.73
C GLU A 123 5.60 -44.08 -36.55
N ALA A 124 6.57 -44.86 -35.99
CA ALA A 124 7.16 -46.00 -36.71
C ALA A 124 6.27 -47.28 -36.63
N THR A 125 5.57 -47.49 -35.50
CA THR A 125 4.70 -48.65 -35.24
C THR A 125 3.23 -48.29 -35.34
N ASN A 126 2.88 -47.00 -35.41
CA ASN A 126 1.54 -46.47 -35.36
C ASN A 126 0.79 -46.83 -34.05
N GLU A 127 1.52 -47.11 -32.95
CA GLU A 127 0.97 -47.43 -31.65
C GLU A 127 0.84 -46.20 -30.79
N LEU A 128 -0.30 -46.06 -30.11
CA LEU A 128 -0.54 -45.04 -29.11
C LEU A 128 -0.21 -45.57 -27.71
N ASN A 129 0.87 -45.08 -27.10
CA ASN A 129 1.22 -45.41 -25.70
C ASN A 129 0.59 -44.40 -24.75
N ILE A 130 -0.22 -44.88 -23.83
CA ILE A 130 -0.80 -44.07 -22.77
C ILE A 130 0.01 -44.35 -21.48
N VAL A 131 0.76 -43.30 -21.04
CA VAL A 131 1.65 -43.38 -19.87
C VAL A 131 1.11 -42.50 -18.76
N SER A 132 0.88 -43.10 -17.58
CA SER A 132 0.41 -42.34 -16.40
C SER A 132 1.45 -41.33 -15.96
N ALA A 133 1.03 -40.09 -15.70
CA ALA A 133 1.92 -39.02 -15.24
C ALA A 133 2.58 -39.37 -13.89
N SER A 134 1.91 -40.17 -13.03
CA SER A 134 2.47 -40.59 -11.75
C SER A 134 3.64 -41.62 -11.89
N LYS A 135 3.82 -42.20 -13.07
CA LYS A 135 4.94 -43.13 -13.40
C LYS A 135 6.10 -42.45 -14.15
N VAL A 136 5.93 -41.20 -14.50
CA VAL A 136 6.95 -40.43 -15.23
C VAL A 136 7.90 -39.76 -14.26
N ASN A 137 9.15 -40.17 -14.29
CA ASN A 137 10.23 -39.56 -13.51
C ASN A 137 10.75 -38.28 -14.16
N ASN A 138 10.91 -38.30 -15.50
CA ASN A 138 11.40 -37.17 -16.26
C ASN A 138 10.69 -37.05 -17.63
N VAL A 139 10.46 -35.82 -18.05
CA VAL A 139 10.03 -35.49 -19.41
C VAL A 139 11.20 -34.80 -20.12
N LEU A 140 11.68 -35.38 -21.21
CA LEU A 140 12.77 -34.84 -22.04
C LEU A 140 12.16 -34.23 -23.30
N LEU A 141 12.42 -32.96 -23.50
CA LEU A 141 11.97 -32.18 -24.63
C LEU A 141 13.15 -31.96 -25.57
N SER A 142 12.98 -32.16 -26.90
CA SER A 142 14.08 -32.16 -27.84
C SER A 142 14.63 -30.76 -28.17
N GLU A 143 13.75 -29.75 -28.17
CA GLU A 143 14.12 -28.37 -28.47
C GLU A 143 13.22 -27.42 -27.69
N MET A 144 13.72 -26.23 -27.37
CA MET A 144 12.89 -25.20 -26.76
C MET A 144 12.07 -24.49 -27.83
N PRO A 145 10.74 -24.36 -27.69
CA PRO A 145 9.95 -23.65 -28.69
C PRO A 145 10.46 -22.23 -28.93
N GLN A 146 10.62 -21.81 -30.18
CA GLN A 146 11.17 -20.50 -30.53
C GLN A 146 10.34 -19.32 -30.02
N ASP A 147 9.04 -19.51 -29.76
CA ASP A 147 8.11 -18.49 -29.26
C ASP A 147 7.83 -18.65 -27.76
N PHE A 148 8.74 -19.28 -27.02
CA PHE A 148 8.58 -19.49 -25.59
C PHE A 148 9.33 -18.40 -24.80
N PHE A 149 8.58 -17.60 -24.07
CA PHE A 149 9.15 -16.53 -23.27
C PHE A 149 9.33 -16.99 -21.83
N LEU A 150 10.58 -16.95 -21.33
CA LEU A 150 10.91 -17.27 -19.92
C LEU A 150 10.51 -16.16 -18.95
N ARG A 151 10.26 -14.99 -19.49
CA ARG A 151 9.88 -13.77 -18.75
C ARG A 151 8.76 -13.06 -19.46
N PRO A 152 7.91 -12.32 -18.75
CA PRO A 152 6.91 -11.47 -19.38
C PRO A 152 7.58 -10.52 -20.36
N THR A 153 7.08 -10.50 -21.60
CA THR A 153 7.71 -9.81 -22.72
C THR A 153 6.68 -9.00 -23.50
N LEU A 154 6.98 -7.73 -23.79
CA LEU A 154 6.27 -6.94 -24.80
C LEU A 154 6.91 -7.23 -26.14
N ARG A 155 6.10 -7.67 -27.12
CA ARG A 155 6.51 -7.89 -28.48
C ARG A 155 5.84 -6.88 -29.41
N TRP A 156 6.64 -6.16 -30.16
CA TRP A 156 6.19 -5.13 -31.07
C TRP A 156 6.47 -5.50 -32.50
N GLN A 157 5.54 -5.18 -33.40
CA GLN A 157 5.79 -5.13 -34.84
C GLN A 157 6.07 -3.67 -35.20
N LEU A 158 7.33 -3.38 -35.52
CA LEU A 158 7.82 -2.04 -35.82
C LEU A 158 8.30 -1.97 -37.29
N SER A 159 8.27 -0.77 -37.86
CA SER A 159 9.05 -0.48 -39.05
C SER A 159 10.00 0.68 -38.81
N ALA A 160 11.17 0.63 -39.45
CA ALA A 160 12.12 1.72 -39.51
C ALA A 160 12.50 2.00 -40.97
N ASP A 161 12.63 3.29 -41.33
CA ASP A 161 13.00 3.65 -42.72
C ASP A 161 14.44 3.24 -43.06
N ARG A 162 15.32 3.21 -42.04
CA ARG A 162 16.74 2.85 -42.18
C ARG A 162 17.19 2.00 -41.00
N ALA A 163 18.23 1.21 -41.20
CA ALA A 163 18.91 0.53 -40.10
C ALA A 163 19.61 1.56 -39.18
N GLY A 164 19.54 1.35 -37.85
CA GLY A 164 20.18 2.24 -36.89
C GLY A 164 19.66 2.12 -35.48
N ARG A 165 20.17 2.98 -34.59
CA ARG A 165 19.74 3.12 -33.18
C ARG A 165 18.72 4.22 -33.06
N TYR A 166 17.62 3.87 -32.41
CA TYR A 166 16.48 4.76 -32.22
C TYR A 166 16.13 4.86 -30.72
N GLN A 167 15.84 6.06 -30.27
CA GLN A 167 15.39 6.28 -28.91
C GLN A 167 13.86 6.41 -28.87
N ALA A 168 13.25 5.82 -27.86
CA ALA A 168 11.84 5.92 -27.61
C ALA A 168 11.56 6.04 -26.10
N GLU A 169 10.44 6.63 -25.76
CA GLU A 169 9.88 6.57 -24.42
C GLU A 169 8.89 5.40 -24.34
N LEU A 170 9.07 4.55 -23.34
CA LEU A 170 8.14 3.50 -22.96
C LEU A 170 7.49 3.88 -21.64
N SER A 171 6.15 3.87 -21.59
CA SER A 171 5.43 3.99 -20.34
C SER A 171 4.27 3.00 -20.27
N TYR A 172 3.94 2.57 -19.05
CA TYR A 172 2.82 1.68 -18.79
C TYR A 172 2.38 1.75 -17.34
N LEU A 173 1.12 1.38 -17.10
CA LEU A 173 0.59 1.11 -15.77
C LEU A 173 0.82 -0.36 -15.41
N THR A 174 1.08 -0.62 -14.13
CA THR A 174 1.16 -1.98 -13.58
C THR A 174 0.44 -2.05 -12.25
N ARG A 175 -0.07 -3.24 -11.92
CA ARG A 175 -0.60 -3.59 -10.60
C ARG A 175 0.44 -4.38 -9.82
N GLY A 176 0.09 -4.75 -8.58
CA GLY A 176 0.98 -5.49 -7.70
C GLY A 176 2.03 -4.61 -7.04
N ILE A 177 1.86 -3.30 -7.05
CA ILE A 177 2.72 -2.36 -6.33
C ILE A 177 1.87 -1.27 -5.70
N GLU A 178 2.08 -1.03 -4.41
CA GLU A 178 1.34 -0.07 -3.60
C GLU A 178 2.22 0.54 -2.53
N TRP A 179 1.76 1.64 -1.95
CA TRP A 179 2.41 2.22 -0.80
C TRP A 179 1.41 2.65 0.27
N ARG A 180 1.87 2.73 1.52
CA ARG A 180 1.10 3.21 2.66
C ARG A 180 1.98 4.03 3.59
N ALA A 181 1.40 5.01 4.26
CA ALA A 181 2.05 5.69 5.35
C ALA A 181 1.85 4.92 6.67
N THR A 182 2.87 4.94 7.51
CA THR A 182 2.83 4.41 8.86
C THR A 182 3.50 5.41 9.78
N TYR A 183 2.87 5.67 10.92
CA TYR A 183 3.33 6.63 11.89
C TYR A 183 3.52 5.93 13.24
N ASN A 184 4.66 6.18 13.89
CA ASN A 184 4.91 5.74 15.25
C ASN A 184 4.99 6.99 16.13
N ALA A 185 4.05 7.12 17.07
CA ALA A 185 3.93 8.22 18.00
C ALA A 185 4.33 7.75 19.39
N ILE A 186 5.42 8.27 19.92
CA ILE A 186 5.86 8.01 21.30
C ILE A 186 5.32 9.14 22.16
N LEU A 187 4.33 8.82 23.00
CA LEU A 187 3.62 9.79 23.83
C LEU A 187 4.50 10.20 25.03
N GLY A 188 4.65 11.51 25.21
CA GLY A 188 5.16 12.15 26.40
C GLY A 188 3.99 12.81 27.17
N ASN A 189 4.28 13.69 28.13
CA ASN A 189 3.25 14.31 28.97
C ASN A 189 2.33 15.25 28.19
N ASN A 190 2.88 16.12 27.32
CA ASN A 190 2.14 17.16 26.60
C ASN A 190 2.43 17.15 25.09
N ASP A 191 3.37 16.34 24.64
CA ASP A 191 3.76 16.16 23.25
C ASP A 191 4.04 14.70 22.95
N PHE A 192 4.08 14.36 21.66
CA PHE A 192 4.56 13.08 21.20
C PHE A 192 5.62 13.26 20.12
N THR A 193 6.58 12.36 20.11
CA THR A 193 7.54 12.26 18.99
C THR A 193 6.95 11.42 17.89
N LEU A 194 6.74 12.03 16.70
CA LEU A 194 6.20 11.36 15.51
C LEU A 194 7.33 10.93 14.60
N ASN A 195 7.42 9.63 14.34
CA ASN A 195 8.26 9.03 13.33
C ASN A 195 7.37 8.50 12.19
N SER A 196 7.56 9.07 10.98
CA SER A 196 6.70 8.79 9.83
C SER A 196 7.44 8.02 8.74
N TRP A 197 6.84 6.95 8.25
CA TRP A 197 7.38 6.04 7.27
C TRP A 197 6.46 5.87 6.08
N VAL A 198 7.06 5.66 4.93
CA VAL A 198 6.40 5.11 3.74
C VAL A 198 6.82 3.65 3.62
N THR A 199 5.85 2.77 3.55
CA THR A 199 6.05 1.36 3.26
C THR A 199 5.60 1.09 1.83
N ILE A 200 6.51 0.62 0.98
CA ILE A 200 6.25 0.25 -0.42
C ILE A 200 6.31 -1.27 -0.51
N ASN A 201 5.25 -1.87 -1.04
CA ASN A 201 5.17 -3.31 -1.30
C ASN A 201 5.15 -3.53 -2.81
N ASN A 202 6.16 -4.23 -3.35
CA ASN A 202 6.26 -4.55 -4.76
C ASN A 202 6.09 -6.05 -5.00
N ARG A 203 4.98 -6.44 -5.61
CA ARG A 203 4.65 -7.79 -6.08
C ARG A 203 4.25 -7.79 -7.56
N SER A 204 4.79 -6.84 -8.33
CA SER A 204 4.44 -6.66 -9.74
C SER A 204 5.04 -7.71 -10.66
N GLY A 205 6.03 -8.47 -10.18
CA GLY A 205 6.81 -9.41 -10.96
C GLY A 205 8.06 -8.80 -11.61
N LYS A 206 8.41 -7.53 -11.27
CA LYS A 206 9.56 -6.81 -11.82
C LYS A 206 10.31 -6.03 -10.75
N ASP A 207 11.64 -6.03 -10.82
CA ASP A 207 12.50 -5.10 -10.10
C ASP A 207 12.53 -3.75 -10.82
N PHE A 208 12.37 -2.67 -10.06
CA PHE A 208 12.56 -1.31 -10.55
C PHE A 208 13.85 -0.75 -9.98
N LYS A 209 14.90 -0.70 -10.79
CA LYS A 209 16.23 -0.26 -10.39
C LYS A 209 16.50 1.19 -10.79
N ASP A 210 17.21 1.90 -9.92
CA ASP A 210 17.68 3.28 -10.14
C ASP A 210 16.54 4.20 -10.63
N VAL A 211 15.40 4.19 -9.92
CA VAL A 211 14.22 4.97 -10.33
C VAL A 211 14.13 6.31 -9.60
N ASN A 212 13.65 7.33 -10.30
CA ASN A 212 13.11 8.53 -9.70
C ASN A 212 11.72 8.19 -9.15
N LEU A 213 11.63 8.06 -7.82
CA LEU A 213 10.43 7.61 -7.15
C LEU A 213 9.49 8.77 -6.83
N LYS A 214 8.22 8.60 -7.18
CA LYS A 214 7.12 9.48 -6.77
C LYS A 214 6.01 8.64 -6.15
N LEU A 215 5.41 9.19 -5.09
CA LEU A 215 4.25 8.60 -4.43
C LEU A 215 3.10 9.59 -4.52
N ILE A 216 1.92 9.10 -4.87
CA ILE A 216 0.71 9.92 -4.96
C ILE A 216 -0.26 9.48 -3.87
N ALA A 217 -0.59 10.44 -2.98
CA ALA A 217 -1.65 10.30 -1.99
C ALA A 217 -2.93 10.96 -2.50
N GLY A 218 -4.04 10.27 -2.35
CA GLY A 218 -5.37 10.69 -2.79
C GLY A 218 -6.12 9.52 -3.44
N ASP A 219 -7.41 9.68 -3.65
CA ASP A 219 -8.26 8.66 -4.27
C ASP A 219 -8.27 8.84 -5.78
N VAL A 220 -7.35 8.14 -6.47
CA VAL A 220 -7.33 8.09 -7.93
C VAL A 220 -8.36 7.07 -8.39
N GLN A 221 -9.45 7.52 -9.00
CA GLN A 221 -10.46 6.62 -9.54
C GLN A 221 -9.90 5.78 -10.69
N THR A 222 -9.80 4.48 -10.45
CA THR A 222 -9.50 3.48 -11.46
C THR A 222 -10.74 2.61 -11.68
N GLN A 223 -11.23 2.49 -12.92
CA GLN A 223 -12.44 1.72 -13.25
C GLN A 223 -12.27 0.19 -13.14
N VAL A 224 -11.49 -0.32 -12.19
CA VAL A 224 -11.20 -1.76 -12.09
C VAL A 224 -11.49 -2.30 -10.69
N PRO A 225 -12.25 -3.41 -10.58
CA PRO A 225 -12.65 -4.00 -9.29
C PRO A 225 -11.46 -4.47 -8.46
N THR A 226 -11.40 -4.07 -7.21
CA THR A 226 -10.38 -4.45 -6.23
C THR A 226 -10.75 -5.78 -5.56
N GLN A 227 -9.94 -6.81 -5.70
CA GLN A 227 -10.00 -7.98 -4.82
C GLN A 227 -9.19 -7.71 -3.55
N ARG A 228 -9.84 -7.81 -2.39
CA ARG A 228 -9.18 -7.72 -1.07
C ARG A 228 -8.40 -9.00 -0.78
N ARG A 229 -7.12 -8.87 -0.39
CA ARG A 229 -6.32 -9.95 0.22
C ARG A 229 -5.86 -9.54 1.61
N MET A 230 -5.78 -10.55 2.50
CA MET A 230 -5.31 -10.44 3.89
C MET A 230 -3.79 -10.34 3.97
N ASP A 231 -3.31 -9.51 4.90
CA ASP A 231 -1.89 -9.26 5.16
C ASP A 231 -1.29 -10.30 6.13
N MET A 232 -0.09 -10.76 5.80
CA MET A 232 0.83 -11.43 6.73
C MET A 232 2.04 -10.51 6.99
N THR A 233 2.38 -10.33 8.26
CA THR A 233 3.51 -9.49 8.72
C THR A 233 4.79 -10.31 8.88
N GLU A 234 5.88 -9.91 8.24
CA GLU A 234 7.25 -10.38 8.51
C GLU A 234 8.18 -9.22 8.90
N ARG A 235 9.19 -9.52 9.73
CA ARG A 235 10.12 -8.58 10.37
C ARG A 235 11.37 -8.37 9.53
N PHE A 236 11.87 -7.12 9.46
CA PHE A 236 13.09 -6.78 8.71
C PHE A 236 14.14 -6.06 9.55
N SER A 237 15.42 -6.32 9.20
CA SER A 237 16.61 -5.71 9.75
C SER A 237 17.02 -4.46 8.97
N VAL A 238 17.48 -3.41 9.68
CA VAL A 238 17.84 -2.11 9.10
C VAL A 238 19.34 -2.00 8.91
N GLN A 239 19.76 -1.64 7.70
CA GLN A 239 21.14 -1.27 7.36
C GLN A 239 21.22 0.25 7.17
N ALA A 240 22.21 0.89 7.79
CA ALA A 240 22.35 2.34 7.80
C ALA A 240 22.82 2.88 6.43
N ALA A 241 22.00 3.75 5.84
CA ALA A 241 22.32 4.55 4.66
C ALA A 241 21.85 6.00 4.87
N THR A 242 22.40 6.93 4.11
CA THR A 242 21.96 8.35 4.04
C THR A 242 20.44 8.46 4.08
N ILE A 243 19.93 9.34 4.93
CA ILE A 243 18.49 9.50 5.17
C ILE A 243 17.85 10.09 3.91
N PRO A 244 17.01 9.32 3.17
CA PRO A 244 16.27 9.85 2.03
C PRO A 244 15.22 10.86 2.51
N VAL A 245 15.05 11.95 1.79
CA VAL A 245 14.07 13.01 2.08
C VAL A 245 13.05 13.04 0.95
N PHE A 246 11.76 13.13 1.30
CA PHE A 246 10.70 13.36 0.35
C PHE A 246 10.38 14.86 0.29
N GLU A 247 10.31 15.41 -0.93
CA GLU A 247 9.74 16.72 -1.23
C GLU A 247 8.25 16.56 -1.55
N GLU A 248 7.40 17.28 -0.81
CA GLU A 248 5.96 17.26 -1.01
C GLU A 248 5.52 18.47 -1.84
N ARG A 249 4.56 18.24 -2.74
CA ARG A 249 3.86 19.30 -3.47
C ARG A 249 2.41 18.96 -3.77
N ALA A 250 1.57 19.99 -3.88
CA ALA A 250 0.21 19.85 -4.39
C ALA A 250 0.22 19.54 -5.90
N PHE A 251 -0.67 18.66 -6.34
CA PHE A 251 -0.88 18.33 -7.75
C PHE A 251 -2.35 18.05 -8.00
N SER A 252 -3.08 19.01 -8.57
CA SER A 252 -4.54 18.96 -8.65
C SER A 252 -5.14 18.70 -7.25
N ASP A 253 -5.99 17.69 -7.11
CA ASP A 253 -6.61 17.28 -5.84
C ASP A 253 -5.76 16.25 -5.05
N PHE A 254 -4.53 15.98 -5.49
CA PHE A 254 -3.61 14.98 -4.92
C PHE A 254 -2.40 15.65 -4.27
N ARG A 255 -1.65 14.84 -3.51
CA ARG A 255 -0.32 15.19 -3.03
C ARG A 255 0.71 14.27 -3.64
N ILE A 256 1.78 14.85 -4.18
CA ILE A 256 2.94 14.12 -4.70
C ILE A 256 4.08 14.25 -3.71
N TYR A 257 4.66 13.12 -3.35
CA TYR A 257 5.88 13.00 -2.56
C TYR A 257 6.97 12.49 -3.50
N THR A 258 7.97 13.30 -3.77
CA THR A 258 9.11 12.95 -4.64
C THR A 258 10.30 12.66 -3.76
N LEU A 259 10.91 11.47 -3.92
CA LEU A 259 12.15 11.13 -3.24
C LEU A 259 13.31 11.91 -3.89
N ASP A 260 14.15 12.54 -3.08
CA ASP A 260 15.28 13.38 -3.51
C ASP A 260 16.44 12.60 -4.14
N GLN A 261 16.49 11.29 -3.90
CA GLN A 261 17.49 10.36 -4.45
C GLN A 261 16.82 9.21 -5.21
N ARG A 262 17.60 8.54 -6.04
CA ARG A 262 17.14 7.37 -6.75
C ARG A 262 16.99 6.19 -5.81
N ALA A 263 16.05 5.31 -6.12
CA ALA A 263 15.75 4.14 -5.30
C ALA A 263 15.65 2.86 -6.14
N ASP A 264 16.01 1.75 -5.50
CA ASP A 264 15.70 0.40 -5.97
C ASP A 264 14.44 -0.09 -5.27
N ILE A 265 13.48 -0.58 -6.04
CA ILE A 265 12.23 -1.17 -5.55
C ILE A 265 12.15 -2.59 -6.09
N ASP A 266 12.65 -3.53 -5.31
CA ASP A 266 12.79 -4.92 -5.74
C ASP A 266 11.45 -5.68 -5.67
N ASN A 267 11.29 -6.65 -6.54
CA ASN A 267 10.11 -7.52 -6.55
C ASN A 267 10.09 -8.42 -5.31
N ASN A 268 8.89 -8.70 -4.79
CA ASN A 268 8.67 -9.45 -3.56
C ASN A 268 9.37 -8.85 -2.32
N GLN A 269 9.50 -7.52 -2.31
CA GLN A 269 10.10 -6.77 -1.22
C GLN A 269 9.09 -5.77 -0.63
N GLU A 270 9.13 -5.63 0.70
CA GLU A 270 8.57 -4.50 1.42
C GLU A 270 9.70 -3.55 1.82
N LYS A 271 9.69 -2.34 1.29
CA LYS A 271 10.71 -1.31 1.55
C LYS A 271 10.13 -0.17 2.36
N GLN A 272 10.84 0.21 3.43
CA GLN A 272 10.46 1.36 4.25
C GLN A 272 11.41 2.53 4.01
N LEU A 273 10.84 3.70 3.75
CA LEU A 273 11.55 4.97 3.58
C LEU A 273 10.96 5.99 4.56
N ARG A 274 11.82 6.83 5.14
CA ARG A 274 11.35 7.90 6.04
C ARG A 274 10.60 8.94 5.24
N LEU A 275 9.34 9.24 5.65
CA LEU A 275 8.51 10.24 4.97
C LEU A 275 8.93 11.68 5.34
N TYR A 276 9.07 11.95 6.64
CA TYR A 276 9.49 13.24 7.17
C TYR A 276 10.54 13.07 8.27
N PRO A 277 11.35 14.10 8.55
CA PRO A 277 12.14 14.15 9.78
C PRO A 277 11.27 13.97 11.02
N LEU A 278 11.87 13.55 12.13
CA LEU A 278 11.16 13.44 13.42
C LEU A 278 10.50 14.77 13.78
N LYS A 279 9.25 14.69 14.25
CA LYS A 279 8.44 15.84 14.67
C LYS A 279 8.02 15.66 16.12
N ASN A 280 8.14 16.73 16.93
CA ASN A 280 7.54 16.80 18.25
C ASN A 280 6.24 17.57 18.16
N VAL A 281 5.13 16.92 18.44
CA VAL A 281 3.77 17.42 18.21
C VAL A 281 3.05 17.54 19.55
N ARG A 282 2.58 18.76 19.88
CA ARG A 282 1.74 18.95 21.06
C ARG A 282 0.39 18.30 20.87
N TYR A 283 -0.12 17.68 21.93
CA TYR A 283 -1.42 17.02 21.94
C TYR A 283 -2.17 17.23 23.25
N THR A 284 -3.45 16.92 23.22
CA THR A 284 -4.29 16.80 24.42
C THR A 284 -4.88 15.40 24.47
N ARG A 285 -4.87 14.79 25.67
CA ARG A 285 -5.56 13.53 25.91
C ARG A 285 -6.99 13.84 26.33
N ARG A 286 -7.98 13.22 25.67
CA ARG A 286 -9.39 13.40 25.96
C ARG A 286 -10.01 12.07 26.33
N TYR A 287 -10.94 12.12 27.27
CA TYR A 287 -11.73 10.98 27.70
C TYR A 287 -13.17 11.21 27.27
N GLU A 288 -13.77 10.27 26.57
CA GLU A 288 -15.14 10.36 26.09
C GLU A 288 -15.96 9.18 26.60
N TYR A 289 -17.13 9.47 27.16
CA TYR A 289 -18.10 8.45 27.54
C TYR A 289 -19.42 8.68 26.81
N ILE A 290 -19.85 7.69 26.06
CA ILE A 290 -21.17 7.71 25.43
C ILE A 290 -22.17 7.16 26.43
N VAL A 291 -23.20 7.93 26.78
CA VAL A 291 -24.23 7.54 27.74
C VAL A 291 -24.87 6.20 27.33
N GLY A 292 -24.80 5.22 28.24
CA GLY A 292 -25.20 3.84 28.01
C GLY A 292 -24.11 2.95 27.42
N GLY A 293 -22.92 3.48 27.19
CA GLY A 293 -21.74 2.71 26.79
C GLY A 293 -21.11 1.91 27.92
N ASN A 294 -20.18 1.02 27.59
CA ASN A 294 -19.54 0.12 28.56
C ASN A 294 -18.15 0.59 28.99
N SER A 295 -17.60 1.63 28.40
CA SER A 295 -16.24 2.11 28.67
C SER A 295 -16.09 3.60 28.37
N VAL A 296 -15.07 4.18 29.01
CA VAL A 296 -14.59 5.53 28.67
C VAL A 296 -13.49 5.39 27.63
N ASP A 297 -13.69 6.00 26.47
CA ASP A 297 -12.73 5.96 25.38
C ASP A 297 -11.65 7.03 25.55
N VAL A 298 -10.41 6.69 25.13
CA VAL A 298 -9.25 7.58 25.18
C VAL A 298 -8.90 8.07 23.78
N PHE A 299 -8.82 9.38 23.63
CA PHE A 299 -8.47 10.03 22.37
C PHE A 299 -7.20 10.87 22.51
N ILE A 300 -6.40 10.87 21.46
CA ILE A 300 -5.30 11.80 21.23
C ILE A 300 -5.78 12.85 20.23
N ASN A 301 -5.86 14.09 20.69
CA ASN A 301 -6.26 15.24 19.87
C ASN A 301 -5.07 16.16 19.62
N PHE A 302 -4.83 16.53 18.38
CA PHE A 302 -3.79 17.49 17.99
C PHE A 302 -4.18 18.24 16.72
N ARG A 303 -3.58 19.42 16.52
CA ARG A 303 -3.74 20.19 15.29
C ARG A 303 -2.52 20.04 14.40
N ASN A 304 -2.72 19.73 13.12
CA ASN A 304 -1.65 19.66 12.14
C ASN A 304 -1.19 21.06 11.71
N SER A 305 -0.44 21.74 12.56
CA SER A 305 0.08 23.09 12.28
C SER A 305 1.55 23.22 12.67
N THR A 306 2.26 24.14 12.02
CA THR A 306 3.65 24.45 12.35
C THR A 306 3.79 24.93 13.82
N ALA A 307 2.83 25.74 14.29
CA ALA A 307 2.82 26.20 15.67
C ALA A 307 2.70 25.05 16.68
N ASN A 308 2.11 23.92 16.28
CA ASN A 308 1.97 22.72 17.09
C ASN A 308 3.11 21.71 16.88
N GLY A 309 4.15 22.06 16.09
CA GLY A 309 5.32 21.22 15.85
C GLY A 309 5.22 20.29 14.62
N LEU A 310 4.09 20.29 13.88
CA LEU A 310 3.87 19.41 12.73
C LEU A 310 3.91 20.20 11.42
N GLY A 311 2.81 20.71 10.92
CA GLY A 311 2.75 21.60 9.76
C GLY A 311 3.15 20.96 8.43
N VAL A 312 2.84 19.67 8.23
CA VAL A 312 3.07 18.94 6.98
C VAL A 312 1.83 18.13 6.60
N PRO A 313 1.49 17.98 5.33
CA PRO A 313 0.38 17.11 4.93
C PRO A 313 0.66 15.65 5.32
N LEU A 314 -0.30 14.99 5.94
CA LEU A 314 -0.16 13.59 6.33
C LEU A 314 -1.02 12.71 5.40
N PRO A 315 -0.41 11.79 4.63
CA PRO A 315 -1.15 10.75 3.93
C PRO A 315 -1.93 9.86 4.90
N SER A 316 -3.02 9.25 4.41
CA SER A 316 -3.76 8.27 5.20
C SER A 316 -2.89 7.07 5.58
N GLY A 317 -3.02 6.61 6.83
CA GLY A 317 -2.20 5.52 7.35
C GLY A 317 -2.56 5.11 8.76
N ASN A 318 -1.78 4.20 9.33
CA ASN A 318 -1.91 3.79 10.73
C ASN A 318 -0.95 4.59 11.60
N VAL A 319 -1.45 5.02 12.75
CA VAL A 319 -0.67 5.64 13.82
C VAL A 319 -0.59 4.65 14.98
N ASN A 320 0.61 4.11 15.20
CA ASN A 320 0.91 3.25 16.35
C ASN A 320 1.34 4.14 17.51
N PHE A 321 0.68 4.02 18.64
CA PHE A 321 0.97 4.79 19.84
C PHE A 321 1.77 3.96 20.84
N TYR A 322 2.79 4.57 21.40
CA TYR A 322 3.66 4.00 22.42
C TYR A 322 3.73 4.96 23.62
N GLU A 323 3.83 4.43 24.81
CA GLU A 323 4.17 5.18 26.04
C GLU A 323 5.46 4.60 26.61
N ILE A 324 6.27 5.45 27.24
CA ILE A 324 7.49 5.00 27.92
C ILE A 324 7.10 4.47 29.29
N ASP A 325 7.42 3.21 29.55
CA ASP A 325 7.32 2.64 30.90
C ASP A 325 8.45 3.23 31.75
N GLU A 326 8.07 3.97 32.81
CA GLU A 326 9.02 4.64 33.69
C GLU A 326 9.90 3.67 34.49
N SER A 327 9.48 2.40 34.63
CA SER A 327 10.21 1.40 35.41
C SER A 327 11.47 0.91 34.72
N ASP A 328 11.50 0.81 33.39
CA ASP A 328 12.61 0.28 32.61
C ASP A 328 13.01 1.17 31.42
N ASN A 329 12.33 2.32 31.25
CA ASN A 329 12.50 3.28 30.16
C ASN A 329 12.33 2.67 28.75
N THR A 330 11.44 1.67 28.63
CA THR A 330 11.12 1.04 27.34
C THR A 330 9.77 1.51 26.77
N PRO A 331 9.65 1.67 25.45
CA PRO A 331 8.39 2.03 24.81
C PRO A 331 7.43 0.83 24.80
N GLN A 332 6.26 0.98 25.41
CA GLN A 332 5.18 0.00 25.39
C GLN A 332 4.10 0.42 24.39
N PHE A 333 3.62 -0.53 23.59
CA PHE A 333 2.54 -0.29 22.65
C PHE A 333 1.21 -0.12 23.39
N VAL A 334 0.53 1.01 23.19
CA VAL A 334 -0.71 1.34 23.88
C VAL A 334 -1.93 1.43 22.97
N GLY A 335 -1.74 1.39 21.66
CA GLY A 335 -2.87 1.35 20.73
C GLY A 335 -2.52 1.74 19.31
N VAL A 336 -3.45 1.49 18.40
CA VAL A 336 -3.37 1.89 16.99
C VAL A 336 -4.63 2.63 16.58
N ALA A 337 -4.47 3.71 15.82
CA ALA A 337 -5.58 4.42 15.20
C ALA A 337 -5.29 4.68 13.72
N ARG A 338 -6.34 4.85 12.93
CA ARG A 338 -6.21 5.20 11.52
C ARG A 338 -6.39 6.71 11.34
N ILE A 339 -5.40 7.35 10.71
CA ILE A 339 -5.49 8.73 10.27
C ILE A 339 -5.91 8.77 8.78
N GLY A 340 -6.82 9.68 8.44
CA GLY A 340 -7.15 10.00 7.04
C GLY A 340 -6.11 10.93 6.40
N ASN A 341 -6.27 11.22 5.11
CA ASN A 341 -5.49 12.29 4.47
C ASN A 341 -5.76 13.60 5.22
N THR A 342 -4.71 14.15 5.82
CA THR A 342 -4.81 15.28 6.73
C THR A 342 -4.06 16.48 6.18
N SER A 343 -4.82 17.54 5.89
CA SER A 343 -4.27 18.80 5.39
C SER A 343 -3.66 19.65 6.51
N LEU A 344 -2.93 20.70 6.12
CA LEU A 344 -2.43 21.70 7.05
C LEU A 344 -3.59 22.34 7.84
N ASN A 345 -3.33 22.65 9.10
CA ASN A 345 -4.25 23.30 10.05
C ASN A 345 -5.51 22.48 10.41
N GLN A 346 -5.62 21.25 9.95
CA GLN A 346 -6.73 20.35 10.30
C GLN A 346 -6.55 19.82 11.74
N GLU A 347 -7.65 19.72 12.48
CA GLU A 347 -7.69 18.97 13.73
C GLU A 347 -7.79 17.48 13.49
N VAL A 348 -7.07 16.73 14.30
CA VAL A 348 -6.98 15.28 14.29
C VAL A 348 -7.41 14.75 15.63
N ASN A 349 -8.36 13.82 15.66
CA ASN A 349 -8.86 13.17 16.83
C ASN A 349 -8.77 11.66 16.64
N LEU A 350 -7.88 10.98 17.38
CA LEU A 350 -7.57 9.57 17.20
C LEU A 350 -7.90 8.78 18.45
N ARG A 351 -8.85 7.85 18.37
CA ARG A 351 -9.16 6.91 19.43
C ARG A 351 -8.06 5.87 19.54
N ILE A 352 -7.43 5.76 20.72
CA ILE A 352 -6.33 4.80 20.94
C ILE A 352 -6.76 3.58 21.77
N GLY A 353 -7.89 3.63 22.45
CA GLY A 353 -8.39 2.53 23.28
C GLY A 353 -9.43 3.00 24.28
N SER A 354 -9.64 2.20 25.32
CA SER A 354 -10.51 2.52 26.46
C SER A 354 -9.67 2.65 27.73
N ALA A 355 -10.08 3.59 28.60
CA ALA A 355 -9.43 3.80 29.88
C ALA A 355 -9.70 2.62 30.81
N PHE A 356 -8.67 2.18 31.55
CA PHE A 356 -8.80 1.18 32.61
C PHE A 356 -9.20 1.83 33.94
N ASP A 357 -8.56 2.94 34.28
CA ASP A 357 -8.71 3.63 35.59
C ASP A 357 -9.76 4.75 35.60
N VAL A 358 -10.40 5.03 34.46
CA VAL A 358 -11.51 5.98 34.35
C VAL A 358 -12.76 5.21 33.95
N ILE A 359 -13.69 5.09 34.88
CA ILE A 359 -14.87 4.24 34.76
C ILE A 359 -16.11 5.13 34.71
N ALA A 360 -17.09 4.77 33.91
CA ALA A 360 -18.38 5.44 33.82
C ALA A 360 -19.51 4.43 33.90
N GLU A 361 -20.57 4.78 34.59
CA GLU A 361 -21.80 4.01 34.71
C GLU A 361 -23.01 4.89 34.41
N THR A 362 -23.92 4.39 33.60
CA THR A 362 -25.21 5.02 33.33
C THR A 362 -26.31 4.33 34.10
N ILE A 363 -27.03 5.09 34.92
CA ILE A 363 -28.22 4.66 35.64
C ILE A 363 -29.43 5.39 35.04
N VAL A 364 -30.43 4.62 34.61
CA VAL A 364 -31.76 5.14 34.22
C VAL A 364 -32.60 5.14 35.48
N ALA A 365 -32.77 6.32 36.11
CA ALA A 365 -33.48 6.45 37.37
C ALA A 365 -35.01 6.35 37.18
N ASN A 366 -35.54 6.88 36.08
CA ASN A 366 -36.98 6.85 35.79
C ASN A 366 -37.22 6.99 34.29
N THR A 367 -38.30 6.41 33.80
CA THR A 367 -38.80 6.63 32.42
C THR A 367 -40.31 6.75 32.45
N SER A 368 -40.83 7.83 31.90
CA SER A 368 -42.27 8.06 31.74
C SER A 368 -42.59 8.33 30.30
N SER A 369 -43.72 7.79 29.81
CA SER A 369 -44.21 8.04 28.47
C SER A 369 -45.66 8.53 28.55
N GLN A 370 -45.95 9.63 27.87
CA GLN A 370 -47.26 10.21 27.83
C GLN A 370 -47.46 10.82 26.45
N ASP A 371 -48.55 10.44 25.75
CA ASP A 371 -48.89 10.85 24.42
C ASP A 371 -47.69 10.65 23.43
N ARG A 372 -47.22 11.74 22.82
CA ARG A 372 -46.08 11.75 21.87
C ARG A 372 -44.77 12.18 22.54
N ARG A 373 -44.59 11.86 23.81
CA ARG A 373 -43.45 12.29 24.60
C ARG A 373 -42.95 11.18 25.52
N ARG A 374 -41.63 11.06 25.61
CA ARG A 374 -40.93 10.22 26.57
C ARG A 374 -39.92 11.05 27.34
N ASP A 375 -39.99 11.02 28.66
CA ASP A 375 -39.05 11.63 29.57
C ASP A 375 -38.24 10.51 30.23
N THR A 376 -36.91 10.61 30.22
CA THR A 376 -35.99 9.64 30.84
C THR A 376 -35.02 10.39 31.74
N ASP A 377 -34.96 10.02 33.02
CA ASP A 377 -34.02 10.57 33.98
C ASP A 377 -32.75 9.73 34.03
N TYR A 378 -31.62 10.36 33.72
CA TYR A 378 -30.31 9.74 33.73
C TYR A 378 -29.49 10.24 34.91
N GLN A 379 -28.75 9.30 35.52
CA GLN A 379 -27.62 9.59 36.41
C GLN A 379 -26.37 8.92 35.83
N ILE A 380 -25.30 9.69 35.65
CA ILE A 380 -24.03 9.21 35.19
C ILE A 380 -23.01 9.33 36.30
N ASN A 381 -22.47 8.21 36.74
CA ASN A 381 -21.42 8.13 37.74
C ASN A 381 -20.08 7.95 37.07
N LEU A 382 -19.12 8.82 37.37
CA LEU A 382 -17.75 8.76 36.85
C LEU A 382 -16.80 8.51 38.02
N THR A 383 -15.89 7.55 37.86
CA THR A 383 -14.84 7.22 38.83
C THR A 383 -13.49 7.36 38.17
N ASN A 384 -12.58 8.08 38.81
CA ASN A 384 -11.20 8.26 38.34
C ASN A 384 -10.24 7.67 39.38
N ASN A 385 -9.63 6.55 39.09
CA ASN A 385 -8.64 5.88 39.96
C ASN A 385 -7.19 6.34 39.68
N LYS A 386 -6.99 7.29 38.74
CA LYS A 386 -5.68 7.86 38.42
C LYS A 386 -5.20 8.82 39.51
N ALA A 387 -3.88 9.04 39.61
CA ALA A 387 -3.25 9.99 40.51
C ALA A 387 -3.45 11.47 40.11
N GLU A 388 -4.02 11.73 38.95
CA GLU A 388 -4.29 13.08 38.40
C GLU A 388 -5.79 13.27 38.12
N ALA A 389 -6.25 14.51 38.16
CA ALA A 389 -7.62 14.84 37.80
C ALA A 389 -7.79 14.72 36.26
N VAL A 390 -8.92 14.17 35.81
CA VAL A 390 -9.25 14.05 34.38
C VAL A 390 -10.53 14.80 34.09
N GLU A 391 -10.65 15.29 32.85
CA GLU A 391 -11.89 15.79 32.28
C GLU A 391 -12.50 14.73 31.34
N VAL A 392 -13.74 14.34 31.62
CA VAL A 392 -14.48 13.37 30.80
C VAL A 392 -15.61 14.08 30.06
N GLU A 393 -15.64 13.97 28.75
CA GLU A 393 -16.78 14.39 27.93
C GLU A 393 -17.84 13.28 27.94
N VAL A 394 -18.95 13.53 28.68
CA VAL A 394 -20.11 12.66 28.66
C VAL A 394 -21.02 13.07 27.51
N ILE A 395 -21.16 12.18 26.53
CA ILE A 395 -21.86 12.44 25.28
C ILE A 395 -23.21 11.73 25.28
N ARG A 396 -24.30 12.50 25.21
CA ARG A 396 -25.61 11.96 24.95
C ARG A 396 -26.01 12.26 23.52
N SER A 397 -26.19 11.22 22.70
CA SER A 397 -26.70 11.34 21.33
C SER A 397 -28.00 10.57 21.21
N ASN A 398 -29.04 11.21 20.68
CA ASN A 398 -30.33 10.59 20.43
C ASN A 398 -30.87 11.07 19.08
N ARG A 399 -31.16 10.15 18.18
CA ARG A 399 -31.69 10.42 16.81
C ARG A 399 -33.20 10.66 16.79
N GLY A 400 -33.85 10.85 17.95
CA GLY A 400 -35.27 11.21 18.03
C GLY A 400 -35.56 12.57 17.40
N THR A 401 -36.82 12.81 17.09
CA THR A 401 -37.31 14.03 16.43
C THR A 401 -37.27 15.15 17.44
N ASN A 402 -37.23 15.82 18.11
CA ASN A 402 -37.17 16.84 19.15
C ASN A 402 -36.61 16.28 20.46
N VAL A 403 -35.31 16.45 20.63
CA VAL A 403 -34.61 16.04 21.85
C VAL A 403 -34.24 17.26 22.66
N GLU A 404 -34.61 17.26 23.94
CA GLU A 404 -34.30 18.32 24.88
C GLU A 404 -33.65 17.73 26.15
N ILE A 405 -32.68 18.46 26.70
CA ILE A 405 -32.12 18.16 28.00
C ILE A 405 -32.74 19.15 29.03
N LEU A 406 -33.35 18.59 30.07
CA LEU A 406 -34.02 19.33 31.10
C LEU A 406 -33.35 19.04 32.45
N ASN A 407 -33.37 20.05 33.36
CA ASN A 407 -32.86 19.96 34.71
C ASN A 407 -31.44 19.36 34.81
N PRO A 408 -30.46 19.78 33.96
CA PRO A 408 -29.11 19.27 34.06
C PRO A 408 -28.44 19.77 35.34
N SER A 409 -27.70 18.89 36.04
CA SER A 409 -26.94 19.23 37.23
C SER A 409 -25.67 20.08 36.94
N ILE A 410 -25.21 20.07 35.71
CA ILE A 410 -24.12 20.90 35.20
C ILE A 410 -24.46 21.44 33.80
N SER A 411 -23.76 22.46 33.35
CA SER A 411 -23.89 22.97 31.97
C SER A 411 -23.49 21.95 30.94
N PHE A 412 -24.08 22.04 29.74
CA PHE A 412 -23.72 21.23 28.59
C PHE A 412 -23.61 22.08 27.33
N ASP A 413 -22.83 21.59 26.37
CA ASP A 413 -22.78 22.14 25.03
C ASP A 413 -23.67 21.31 24.09
N ARG A 414 -24.38 21.98 23.22
CA ARG A 414 -25.10 21.31 22.13
C ARG A 414 -24.22 21.26 20.90
N ARG A 415 -23.70 20.09 20.56
CA ARG A 415 -22.78 19.89 19.40
C ARG A 415 -23.56 19.96 18.08
N ASP A 416 -24.76 19.37 18.07
CA ASP A 416 -25.70 19.37 16.94
C ASP A 416 -27.14 19.20 17.43
N ALA A 417 -28.10 19.00 16.51
CA ALA A 417 -29.53 18.86 16.83
C ALA A 417 -29.82 17.69 17.78
N SER A 418 -28.98 16.68 17.83
CA SER A 418 -29.18 15.41 18.54
C SER A 418 -28.10 15.06 19.56
N THR A 419 -27.01 15.86 19.66
CA THR A 419 -25.86 15.53 20.47
C THR A 419 -25.56 16.60 21.52
N PHE A 420 -25.53 16.18 22.78
CA PHE A 420 -25.29 17.00 23.96
C PHE A 420 -24.03 16.52 24.66
N VAL A 421 -23.14 17.43 25.08
CA VAL A 421 -21.83 17.13 25.68
C VAL A 421 -21.70 17.81 27.01
N PHE A 422 -21.54 17.02 28.06
CA PHE A 422 -21.24 17.51 29.42
C PHE A 422 -19.75 17.32 29.69
N ARG A 423 -19.03 18.39 30.07
CA ARG A 423 -17.63 18.30 30.49
C ARG A 423 -17.57 18.16 32.02
N VAL A 424 -17.10 17.01 32.44
CA VAL A 424 -17.09 16.65 33.87
C VAL A 424 -15.65 16.48 34.31
N ARG A 425 -15.22 17.35 35.22
CA ARG A 425 -13.91 17.20 35.86
C ARG A 425 -14.03 16.24 37.04
N VAL A 426 -13.29 15.13 36.97
CA VAL A 426 -13.24 14.10 38.04
C VAL A 426 -11.90 14.20 38.74
N PRO A 427 -11.87 14.48 40.08
CA PRO A 427 -10.62 14.62 40.83
C PRO A 427 -9.81 13.31 40.83
N ALA A 428 -8.51 13.40 41.15
CA ALA A 428 -7.65 12.25 41.36
C ALA A 428 -8.20 11.34 42.47
N GLY A 429 -8.28 10.03 42.20
CA GLY A 429 -8.81 9.04 43.15
C GLY A 429 -10.27 9.28 43.56
N GLY A 430 -11.04 10.05 42.79
CA GLY A 430 -12.36 10.53 43.18
C GLY A 430 -13.49 10.10 42.25
N THR A 431 -14.69 10.48 42.65
CA THR A 431 -15.93 10.22 41.90
C THR A 431 -16.68 11.52 41.65
N GLN A 432 -17.43 11.56 40.52
CA GLN A 432 -18.32 12.65 40.18
C GLN A 432 -19.59 12.11 39.57
N SER A 433 -20.75 12.61 39.96
CA SER A 433 -22.04 12.25 39.38
C SER A 433 -22.68 13.45 38.71
N ILE A 434 -23.30 13.23 37.56
CA ILE A 434 -24.17 14.21 36.89
C ILE A 434 -25.55 13.60 36.69
N THR A 435 -26.56 14.45 36.69
CA THR A 435 -27.96 14.06 36.42
C THR A 435 -28.56 14.98 35.39
N PHE A 436 -29.45 14.44 34.56
CA PHE A 436 -30.29 15.21 33.65
C PHE A 436 -31.51 14.41 33.22
N ARG A 437 -32.54 15.12 32.76
CA ARG A 437 -33.70 14.52 32.11
C ARG A 437 -33.60 14.71 30.61
N GLU A 438 -33.72 13.64 29.87
CA GLU A 438 -33.91 13.69 28.44
C GLU A 438 -35.39 13.62 28.08
N ARG A 439 -35.88 14.55 27.30
CA ARG A 439 -37.21 14.55 26.71
C ARG A 439 -37.11 14.30 25.22
N VAL A 440 -37.84 13.32 24.73
CA VAL A 440 -38.01 13.03 23.29
C VAL A 440 -39.48 13.20 22.94
N SER A 441 -39.77 14.03 21.92
CA SER A 441 -41.11 14.25 21.41
C SER A 441 -41.16 13.84 19.93
N TRP A 442 -42.30 13.21 19.49
CA TRP A 442 -42.48 12.74 18.12
C TRP A 442 -43.89 12.96 17.57
#